data_e04e40ad05a2e6ba17b14d6b0eb73ffc
#
_entry.id   e04e40ad05a2e6ba17b14d6b0eb73ffc
#
_cell.length_a   1.000
_cell.length_b   1.000
_cell.length_c   1.000
_cell.angle_alpha   90.00
_cell.angle_beta   90.00
_cell.angle_gamma   90.00
#
_symmetry.space_group_name_H-M   'P 1'
#
loop_
_entity.id
_entity.type
_entity.pdbx_description
1 polymer ?
#
loop_
_entity_poly.entity_id
_entity_poly.type
_entity_poly.pdbx_seq_one_letter_code
_entity_poly.pdbx_strand_id
1 'polypeptide(L)'
;MEKLNKYYQITKTSISNNIVYFWDFLGRNVFFVFIMFIYLMLWNAIYSQKGETSLGGLTLNGMIWYLVVTELVTLSRSNVFNQINEDVKGGAIAYQLNKPYSYIMYCFSNSSGEVFIKLITNSIAGIAVGLLFVGPLKGFSIVSLPFIILSLVAGCCLNFFIYMSLALTAFWIEENTAFFWIYSKLIFTLGGMLLPLDMFPQWLQGVSRFLPFAYVTYTPARLAVDFSIGRFAQGFLIQLAYIGAFILISVIFYRRGVRNVNVNGG
;
A
#
# COMPACT_ATOMS: atom_id res chain seq x y z
N MET A 1 8.41 -24.56 -15.53
CA MET A 1 7.84 -24.83 -14.19
C MET A 1 8.84 -24.55 -13.05
N GLU A 2 10.11 -24.97 -13.13
CA GLU A 2 11.13 -24.75 -12.07
C GLU A 2 11.39 -23.27 -11.73
N LYS A 3 11.35 -22.37 -12.74
CA LYS A 3 11.55 -20.93 -12.49
C LYS A 3 10.46 -20.27 -11.64
N LEU A 4 9.21 -20.70 -11.77
CA LEU A 4 8.10 -20.19 -10.94
C LEU A 4 8.15 -20.80 -9.53
N ASN A 5 8.54 -22.06 -9.39
CA ASN A 5 8.56 -22.77 -8.12
C ASN A 5 9.50 -22.09 -7.11
N LYS A 6 10.67 -21.57 -7.55
CA LYS A 6 11.59 -20.88 -6.64
C LYS A 6 11.00 -19.59 -6.06
N TYR A 7 10.29 -18.77 -6.84
CA TYR A 7 9.64 -17.55 -6.34
C TYR A 7 8.48 -17.87 -5.40
N TYR A 8 7.71 -18.92 -5.69
CA TYR A 8 6.72 -19.47 -4.78
C TYR A 8 7.33 -19.90 -3.43
N GLN A 9 8.47 -20.62 -3.45
CA GLN A 9 9.17 -21.00 -2.22
C GLN A 9 9.68 -19.79 -1.43
N ILE A 10 10.18 -18.74 -2.11
CA ILE A 10 10.58 -17.49 -1.46
C ILE A 10 9.38 -16.86 -0.74
N THR A 11 8.22 -16.74 -1.43
CA THR A 11 7.00 -16.22 -0.82
C THR A 11 6.55 -17.07 0.37
N LYS A 12 6.57 -18.40 0.25
CA LYS A 12 6.21 -19.32 1.34
C LYS A 12 7.13 -19.17 2.56
N THR A 13 8.43 -19.06 2.33
CA THR A 13 9.42 -18.82 3.40
C THR A 13 9.19 -17.47 4.06
N SER A 14 8.92 -16.43 3.28
CA SER A 14 8.58 -15.10 3.80
C SER A 14 7.33 -15.14 4.67
N ILE A 15 6.27 -15.84 4.24
CA ILE A 15 5.07 -16.05 5.04
C ILE A 15 5.42 -16.71 6.38
N SER A 16 6.16 -17.82 6.35
CA SER A 16 6.56 -18.56 7.57
C SER A 16 7.37 -17.68 8.52
N ASN A 17 8.32 -16.91 8.01
CA ASN A 17 9.13 -16.00 8.82
C ASN A 17 8.29 -14.91 9.49
N ASN A 18 7.34 -14.33 8.75
CA ASN A 18 6.50 -13.26 9.30
C ASN A 18 5.49 -13.77 10.35
N ILE A 19 5.08 -15.04 10.31
CA ILE A 19 4.21 -15.65 11.34
C ILE A 19 4.94 -15.75 12.69
N VAL A 20 6.25 -15.99 12.69
CA VAL A 20 7.06 -16.10 13.93
C VAL A 20 7.06 -14.79 14.72
N TYR A 21 6.95 -13.66 14.03
CA TYR A 21 6.89 -12.31 14.64
C TYR A 21 5.48 -11.84 15.00
N PHE A 22 4.56 -12.78 15.27
CA PHE A 22 3.15 -12.47 15.55
C PHE A 22 2.96 -11.49 16.72
N TRP A 23 3.79 -11.56 17.75
CA TRP A 23 3.71 -10.66 18.92
C TRP A 23 4.06 -9.20 18.59
N ASP A 24 5.04 -8.97 17.71
CA ASP A 24 5.35 -7.62 17.20
C ASP A 24 4.18 -7.06 16.38
N PHE A 25 3.46 -7.96 15.74
CA PHE A 25 2.24 -7.65 15.01
C PHE A 25 1.12 -7.18 15.94
N LEU A 26 0.94 -7.85 17.06
CA LEU A 26 -0.08 -7.48 18.05
C LEU A 26 0.16 -6.08 18.61
N GLY A 27 1.42 -5.71 18.89
CA GLY A 27 1.79 -4.37 19.33
C GLY A 27 1.43 -3.27 18.30
N ARG A 28 1.65 -3.55 17.00
CA ARG A 28 1.27 -2.62 15.93
C ARG A 28 -0.25 -2.48 15.78
N ASN A 29 -1.01 -3.54 16.02
CA ASN A 29 -2.47 -3.50 15.98
C ASN A 29 -3.06 -2.65 17.13
N VAL A 30 -2.42 -2.58 18.29
CA VAL A 30 -2.81 -1.64 19.36
C VAL A 30 -2.72 -0.19 18.86
N PHE A 31 -1.65 0.15 18.16
CA PHE A 31 -1.50 1.48 17.56
C PHE A 31 -2.56 1.76 16.48
N PHE A 32 -2.92 0.77 15.68
CA PHE A 32 -4.00 0.88 14.72
C PHE A 32 -5.35 1.18 15.39
N VAL A 33 -5.71 0.47 16.46
CA VAL A 33 -6.94 0.73 17.23
C VAL A 33 -6.93 2.17 17.77
N PHE A 34 -5.80 2.62 18.30
CA PHE A 34 -5.65 3.97 18.84
C PHE A 34 -5.85 5.06 17.77
N ILE A 35 -5.24 4.90 16.59
CA ILE A 35 -5.44 5.82 15.45
C ILE A 35 -6.90 5.83 15.03
N MET A 36 -7.54 4.68 14.91
CA MET A 36 -8.95 4.59 14.52
C MET A 36 -9.88 5.23 15.55
N PHE A 37 -9.53 5.15 16.84
CA PHE A 37 -10.25 5.86 17.90
C PHE A 37 -10.14 7.40 17.74
N ILE A 38 -8.95 7.91 17.44
CA ILE A 38 -8.73 9.34 17.16
C ILE A 38 -9.57 9.77 15.95
N TYR A 39 -9.56 9.00 14.88
CA TYR A 39 -10.35 9.30 13.67
C TYR A 39 -11.85 9.28 13.97
N LEU A 40 -12.33 8.33 14.76
CA LEU A 40 -13.74 8.29 15.16
C LEU A 40 -14.13 9.57 15.93
N MET A 41 -13.33 9.98 16.92
CA MET A 41 -13.59 11.20 17.68
C MET A 41 -13.57 12.44 16.79
N LEU A 42 -12.57 12.55 15.91
CA LEU A 42 -12.43 13.67 14.97
C LEU A 42 -13.66 13.76 14.04
N TRP A 43 -14.00 12.67 13.36
CA TRP A 43 -15.08 12.68 12.40
C TRP A 43 -16.45 12.81 13.06
N ASN A 44 -16.65 12.21 14.23
CA ASN A 44 -17.88 12.40 15.00
C ASN A 44 -18.07 13.90 15.36
N ALA A 45 -17.03 14.58 15.81
CA ALA A 45 -17.08 16.02 16.10
C ALA A 45 -17.40 16.84 14.83
N ILE A 46 -16.77 16.52 13.68
CA ILE A 46 -17.03 17.22 12.41
C ILE A 46 -18.47 17.05 11.94
N TYR A 47 -19.00 15.82 11.96
CA TYR A 47 -20.38 15.54 11.54
C TYR A 47 -21.39 16.22 12.49
N SER A 48 -21.14 16.18 13.81
CA SER A 48 -22.00 16.81 14.80
C SER A 48 -22.01 18.33 14.67
N GLN A 49 -20.87 18.94 14.42
CA GLN A 49 -20.74 20.42 14.29
C GLN A 49 -21.43 20.93 13.00
N LYS A 50 -21.34 20.19 11.91
CA LYS A 50 -21.97 20.59 10.64
C LYS A 50 -23.45 20.28 10.58
N GLY A 51 -23.95 19.37 11.42
CA GLY A 51 -25.34 18.90 11.39
C GLY A 51 -25.70 18.14 10.11
N GLU A 52 -24.70 17.74 9.32
CA GLU A 52 -24.91 17.05 8.05
C GLU A 52 -24.88 15.53 8.26
N THR A 53 -25.78 14.83 7.58
CA THR A 53 -25.86 13.37 7.62
C THR A 53 -24.82 12.70 6.72
N SER A 54 -24.29 13.44 5.73
CA SER A 54 -23.26 12.97 4.80
C SER A 54 -22.31 14.09 4.38
N LEU A 55 -21.03 13.79 4.31
CA LEU A 55 -19.96 14.66 3.83
C LEU A 55 -19.21 13.97 2.69
N GLY A 56 -19.04 14.65 1.55
CA GLY A 56 -18.40 14.05 0.37
C GLY A 56 -19.10 12.77 -0.12
N GLY A 57 -20.41 12.65 0.11
CA GLY A 57 -21.19 11.46 -0.23
C GLY A 57 -20.98 10.27 0.71
N LEU A 58 -20.33 10.45 1.86
CA LEU A 58 -20.16 9.43 2.88
C LEU A 58 -20.91 9.81 4.17
N THR A 59 -21.58 8.84 4.77
CA THR A 59 -22.08 8.94 6.15
C THR A 59 -20.92 8.73 7.13
N LEU A 60 -21.11 9.06 8.41
CA LEU A 60 -20.10 8.78 9.44
C LEU A 60 -19.67 7.30 9.45
N ASN A 61 -20.62 6.37 9.33
CA ASN A 61 -20.32 4.92 9.22
C ASN A 61 -19.44 4.64 8.00
N GLY A 62 -19.83 5.15 6.81
CA GLY A 62 -19.03 4.99 5.59
C GLY A 62 -17.63 5.63 5.69
N MET A 63 -17.52 6.78 6.37
CA MET A 63 -16.24 7.46 6.59
C MET A 63 -15.29 6.61 7.43
N ILE A 64 -15.76 6.04 8.53
CA ILE A 64 -14.91 5.20 9.39
C ILE A 64 -14.49 3.92 8.66
N TRP A 65 -15.39 3.27 7.92
CA TRP A 65 -15.02 2.12 7.09
C TRP A 65 -14.04 2.47 5.96
N TYR A 66 -14.18 3.64 5.35
CA TYR A 66 -13.22 4.18 4.39
C TYR A 66 -11.81 4.28 5.01
N LEU A 67 -11.73 4.88 6.21
CA LEU A 67 -10.46 5.04 6.94
C LEU A 67 -9.87 3.70 7.37
N VAL A 68 -10.69 2.73 7.78
CA VAL A 68 -10.23 1.36 8.06
C VAL A 68 -9.50 0.77 6.84
N VAL A 69 -10.07 0.93 5.64
CA VAL A 69 -9.45 0.38 4.43
C VAL A 69 -8.19 1.15 4.02
N THR A 70 -8.16 2.48 4.15
CA THR A 70 -6.95 3.26 3.83
C THR A 70 -5.80 2.93 4.76
N GLU A 71 -6.07 2.80 6.07
CA GLU A 71 -5.08 2.39 7.07
C GLU A 71 -4.60 0.95 6.84
N LEU A 72 -5.52 0.03 6.46
CA LEU A 72 -5.18 -1.34 6.12
C LEU A 72 -4.14 -1.41 5.00
N VAL A 73 -4.30 -0.65 3.92
CA VAL A 73 -3.32 -0.58 2.82
C VAL A 73 -1.99 -0.02 3.31
N THR A 74 -2.03 1.05 4.09
CA THR A 74 -0.84 1.79 4.53
C THR A 74 -0.01 0.98 5.53
N LEU A 75 -0.65 0.34 6.50
CA LEU A 75 0.02 -0.49 7.51
C LEU A 75 0.50 -1.84 6.94
N SER A 76 -0.09 -2.30 5.84
CA SER A 76 0.32 -3.55 5.18
C SER A 76 1.46 -3.36 4.18
N ARG A 77 2.06 -2.18 4.09
CA ARG A 77 3.23 -1.94 3.21
C ARG A 77 4.39 -2.88 3.54
N SER A 78 5.15 -3.24 2.51
CA SER A 78 6.39 -4.02 2.68
C SER A 78 7.55 -3.14 3.13
N ASN A 79 8.59 -3.79 3.67
CA ASN A 79 9.84 -3.14 4.06
C ASN A 79 10.86 -3.04 2.91
N VAL A 80 10.40 -3.17 1.66
CA VAL A 80 11.27 -3.24 0.47
C VAL A 80 12.21 -2.04 0.33
N PHE A 81 11.77 -0.85 0.74
CA PHE A 81 12.59 0.35 0.68
C PHE A 81 13.86 0.22 1.55
N ASN A 82 13.72 -0.18 2.80
CA ASN A 82 14.86 -0.37 3.70
C ASN A 82 15.71 -1.56 3.26
N GLN A 83 15.09 -2.68 2.89
CA GLN A 83 15.79 -3.85 2.39
C GLN A 83 16.75 -3.52 1.23
N ILE A 84 16.26 -2.82 0.20
CA ILE A 84 17.08 -2.46 -0.97
C ILE A 84 18.18 -1.46 -0.57
N ASN A 85 17.88 -0.49 0.30
CA ASN A 85 18.89 0.43 0.81
C ASN A 85 20.01 -0.28 1.56
N GLU A 86 19.67 -1.23 2.43
CA GLU A 86 20.63 -2.05 3.16
C GLU A 86 21.48 -2.92 2.20
N ASP A 87 20.83 -3.57 1.22
CA ASP A 87 21.51 -4.39 0.21
C ASP A 87 22.49 -3.58 -0.64
N VAL A 88 22.11 -2.36 -1.05
CA VAL A 88 22.94 -1.50 -1.91
C VAL A 88 24.07 -0.84 -1.10
N LYS A 89 23.74 -0.15 0.01
CA LYS A 89 24.70 0.58 0.83
C LYS A 89 25.67 -0.35 1.57
N GLY A 90 25.18 -1.51 2.02
CA GLY A 90 25.99 -2.54 2.69
C GLY A 90 26.78 -3.44 1.73
N GLY A 91 26.65 -3.25 0.41
CA GLY A 91 27.32 -4.07 -0.60
C GLY A 91 26.76 -5.49 -0.79
N ALA A 92 25.75 -5.87 -0.02
CA ALA A 92 25.10 -7.20 -0.13
C ALA A 92 24.48 -7.44 -1.51
N ILE A 93 24.21 -6.37 -2.27
CA ILE A 93 23.69 -6.46 -3.65
C ILE A 93 24.63 -7.27 -4.55
N ALA A 94 25.98 -7.17 -4.39
CA ALA A 94 26.95 -7.94 -5.17
C ALA A 94 26.75 -9.46 -4.99
N TYR A 95 26.45 -9.89 -3.76
CA TYR A 95 26.12 -11.29 -3.47
C TYR A 95 24.81 -11.71 -4.10
N GLN A 96 23.79 -10.82 -4.07
CA GLN A 96 22.48 -11.10 -4.67
C GLN A 96 22.57 -11.21 -6.19
N LEU A 97 23.45 -10.46 -6.86
CA LEU A 97 23.66 -10.51 -8.31
C LEU A 97 24.21 -11.84 -8.79
N ASN A 98 24.96 -12.55 -7.96
CA ASN A 98 25.53 -13.88 -8.28
C ASN A 98 24.50 -15.02 -8.16
N LYS A 99 23.30 -14.76 -7.66
CA LYS A 99 22.26 -15.80 -7.51
C LYS A 99 21.49 -16.02 -8.80
N PRO A 100 21.04 -17.27 -9.08
CA PRO A 100 20.36 -17.65 -10.32
C PRO A 100 18.88 -17.24 -10.33
N TYR A 101 18.57 -15.98 -9.93
CA TYR A 101 17.25 -15.40 -9.96
C TYR A 101 17.28 -13.88 -10.20
N SER A 102 16.16 -13.31 -10.65
CA SER A 102 16.04 -11.87 -10.77
C SER A 102 15.87 -11.23 -9.39
N TYR A 103 16.71 -10.25 -9.06
CA TYR A 103 16.64 -9.51 -7.79
C TYR A 103 15.28 -8.80 -7.61
N ILE A 104 14.75 -8.19 -8.67
CA ILE A 104 13.41 -7.57 -8.66
C ILE A 104 12.33 -8.58 -8.27
N MET A 105 12.34 -9.75 -8.90
CA MET A 105 11.37 -10.80 -8.61
C MET A 105 11.56 -11.43 -7.22
N TYR A 106 12.81 -11.49 -6.75
CA TYR A 106 13.11 -11.90 -5.38
C TYR A 106 12.48 -10.93 -4.36
N CYS A 107 12.75 -9.62 -4.51
CA CYS A 107 12.17 -8.59 -3.64
C CYS A 107 10.64 -8.63 -3.69
N PHE A 108 10.05 -8.77 -4.88
CA PHE A 108 8.59 -8.87 -5.04
C PHE A 108 8.02 -10.09 -4.32
N SER A 109 8.62 -11.27 -4.50
CA SER A 109 8.15 -12.52 -3.89
C SER A 109 8.29 -12.48 -2.36
N ASN A 110 9.42 -11.96 -1.86
CA ASN A 110 9.63 -11.79 -0.42
C ASN A 110 8.63 -10.81 0.19
N SER A 111 8.45 -9.66 -0.43
CA SER A 111 7.49 -8.64 0.01
C SER A 111 6.04 -9.10 -0.10
N SER A 112 5.70 -9.94 -1.09
CA SER A 112 4.34 -10.49 -1.23
C SER A 112 3.96 -11.36 -0.03
N GLY A 113 4.89 -12.16 0.49
CA GLY A 113 4.66 -12.95 1.71
C GLY A 113 4.46 -12.08 2.95
N GLU A 114 5.28 -11.03 3.11
CA GLU A 114 5.16 -10.06 4.19
C GLU A 114 3.80 -9.30 4.12
N VAL A 115 3.47 -8.75 2.95
CA VAL A 115 2.23 -7.99 2.73
C VAL A 115 1.00 -8.88 2.96
N PHE A 116 1.03 -10.14 2.51
CA PHE A 116 -0.06 -11.08 2.70
C PHE A 116 -0.42 -11.28 4.18
N ILE A 117 0.58 -11.52 5.03
CA ILE A 117 0.35 -11.68 6.47
C ILE A 117 -0.17 -10.39 7.10
N LYS A 118 0.44 -9.24 6.74
CA LYS A 118 0.01 -7.93 7.23
C LYS A 118 -1.43 -7.60 6.79
N LEU A 119 -1.81 -7.91 5.56
CA LEU A 119 -3.18 -7.71 5.08
C LEU A 119 -4.18 -8.54 5.88
N ILE A 120 -3.91 -9.82 6.13
CA ILE A 120 -4.82 -10.67 6.89
C ILE A 120 -4.98 -10.14 8.32
N THR A 121 -3.89 -9.90 9.02
CA THR A 121 -3.92 -9.47 10.43
C THR A 121 -4.53 -8.08 10.59
N ASN A 122 -4.16 -7.11 9.75
CA ASN A 122 -4.75 -5.78 9.77
C ASN A 122 -6.23 -5.80 9.34
N SER A 123 -6.64 -6.71 8.43
CA SER A 123 -8.05 -6.88 8.06
C SER A 123 -8.87 -7.38 9.24
N ILE A 124 -8.38 -8.36 9.98
CA ILE A 124 -9.08 -8.87 11.19
C ILE A 124 -9.22 -7.74 12.21
N ALA A 125 -8.14 -7.02 12.50
CA ALA A 125 -8.17 -5.88 13.42
C ALA A 125 -9.10 -4.75 12.92
N GLY A 126 -9.00 -4.39 11.64
CA GLY A 126 -9.82 -3.34 11.03
C GLY A 126 -11.32 -3.67 11.03
N ILE A 127 -11.68 -4.91 10.69
CA ILE A 127 -13.07 -5.37 10.74
C ILE A 127 -13.58 -5.33 12.20
N ALA A 128 -12.80 -5.82 13.16
CA ALA A 128 -13.17 -5.79 14.58
C ALA A 128 -13.41 -4.34 15.06
N VAL A 129 -12.48 -3.43 14.75
CA VAL A 129 -12.59 -2.00 15.10
C VAL A 129 -13.80 -1.34 14.43
N GLY A 130 -14.00 -1.56 13.13
CA GLY A 130 -15.15 -1.01 12.40
C GLY A 130 -16.48 -1.47 12.98
N LEU A 131 -16.61 -2.78 13.26
CA LEU A 131 -17.82 -3.35 13.85
C LEU A 131 -18.09 -2.82 15.26
N LEU A 132 -17.05 -2.69 16.09
CA LEU A 132 -17.17 -2.22 17.48
C LEU A 132 -17.51 -0.71 17.54
N PHE A 133 -16.95 0.10 16.65
CA PHE A 133 -17.09 1.56 16.74
C PHE A 133 -18.35 2.10 16.04
N VAL A 134 -18.67 1.59 14.85
CA VAL A 134 -19.75 2.15 14.01
C VAL A 134 -20.72 1.09 13.51
N GLY A 135 -20.51 -0.18 13.86
CA GLY A 135 -21.32 -1.29 13.41
C GLY A 135 -21.05 -1.69 11.94
N PRO A 136 -21.87 -2.57 11.37
CA PRO A 136 -21.66 -3.07 10.02
C PRO A 136 -21.76 -1.95 8.98
N LEU A 137 -20.98 -2.10 7.90
CA LEU A 137 -21.02 -1.16 6.78
C LEU A 137 -22.40 -1.21 6.10
N LYS A 138 -23.11 -0.09 6.13
CA LYS A 138 -24.43 0.03 5.53
C LYS A 138 -24.34 0.01 4.00
N GLY A 139 -25.14 -0.83 3.35
CA GLY A 139 -25.12 -0.98 1.90
C GLY A 139 -24.02 -1.89 1.34
N PHE A 140 -23.24 -2.55 2.20
CA PHE A 140 -22.23 -3.53 1.76
C PHE A 140 -22.90 -4.74 1.09
N SER A 141 -22.40 -5.09 -0.11
CA SER A 141 -22.81 -6.30 -0.82
C SER A 141 -21.65 -7.30 -0.85
N ILE A 142 -21.93 -8.55 -0.49
CA ILE A 142 -20.91 -9.60 -0.54
C ILE A 142 -20.40 -9.87 -1.95
N VAL A 143 -21.20 -9.56 -2.97
CA VAL A 143 -20.85 -9.67 -4.39
C VAL A 143 -19.74 -8.69 -4.78
N SER A 144 -19.59 -7.55 -4.08
CA SER A 144 -18.52 -6.59 -4.32
C SER A 144 -17.17 -7.02 -3.75
N LEU A 145 -17.16 -7.98 -2.81
CA LEU A 145 -15.95 -8.38 -2.07
C LEU A 145 -14.79 -8.83 -2.97
N PRO A 146 -14.97 -9.68 -4.00
CA PRO A 146 -13.88 -10.08 -4.89
C PRO A 146 -13.24 -8.89 -5.62
N PHE A 147 -14.04 -7.92 -6.04
CA PHE A 147 -13.59 -6.72 -6.74
C PHE A 147 -12.82 -5.77 -5.81
N ILE A 148 -13.28 -5.63 -4.56
CA ILE A 148 -12.61 -4.85 -3.52
C ILE A 148 -11.24 -5.47 -3.20
N ILE A 149 -11.18 -6.79 -2.99
CA ILE A 149 -9.93 -7.51 -2.74
C ILE A 149 -8.96 -7.35 -3.91
N LEU A 150 -9.45 -7.48 -5.16
CA LEU A 150 -8.61 -7.32 -6.34
C LEU A 150 -8.03 -5.91 -6.46
N SER A 151 -8.83 -4.88 -6.24
CA SER A 151 -8.36 -3.48 -6.22
C SER A 151 -7.39 -3.21 -5.05
N LEU A 152 -7.63 -3.80 -3.89
CA LEU A 152 -6.76 -3.68 -2.71
C LEU A 152 -5.39 -4.34 -2.98
N VAL A 153 -5.38 -5.54 -3.54
CA VAL A 153 -4.13 -6.22 -3.93
C VAL A 153 -3.38 -5.43 -5.01
N ALA A 154 -4.10 -4.88 -5.99
CA ALA A 154 -3.49 -4.01 -7.00
C ALA A 154 -2.92 -2.73 -6.39
N GLY A 155 -3.61 -2.11 -5.42
CA GLY A 155 -3.11 -0.95 -4.68
C GLY A 155 -1.83 -1.27 -3.90
N CYS A 156 -1.77 -2.41 -3.20
CA CYS A 156 -0.56 -2.88 -2.51
C CYS A 156 0.59 -3.17 -3.49
N CYS A 157 0.29 -3.77 -4.65
CA CYS A 157 1.26 -4.03 -5.71
C CYS A 157 1.83 -2.72 -6.28
N LEU A 158 0.97 -1.74 -6.57
CA LEU A 158 1.38 -0.41 -7.00
C LEU A 158 2.28 0.26 -5.96
N ASN A 159 1.88 0.24 -4.70
CA ASN A 159 2.65 0.78 -3.57
C ASN A 159 4.05 0.14 -3.48
N PHE A 160 4.12 -1.18 -3.64
CA PHE A 160 5.40 -1.90 -3.68
C PHE A 160 6.32 -1.38 -4.78
N PHE A 161 5.85 -1.29 -6.03
CA PHE A 161 6.69 -0.87 -7.15
C PHE A 161 7.09 0.62 -7.07
N ILE A 162 6.27 1.48 -6.48
CA ILE A 162 6.67 2.87 -6.20
C ILE A 162 7.80 2.87 -5.17
N TYR A 163 7.66 2.20 -4.01
CA TYR A 163 8.72 2.11 -3.01
C TYR A 163 9.99 1.47 -3.56
N MET A 164 9.87 0.44 -4.38
CA MET A 164 11.00 -0.19 -5.06
C MET A 164 11.72 0.78 -5.98
N SER A 165 11.00 1.55 -6.80
CA SER A 165 11.59 2.55 -7.68
C SER A 165 12.36 3.62 -6.89
N LEU A 166 11.79 4.08 -5.77
CA LEU A 166 12.45 5.05 -4.89
C LEU A 166 13.67 4.45 -4.19
N ALA A 167 13.59 3.21 -3.73
CA ALA A 167 14.70 2.52 -3.08
C ALA A 167 15.90 2.32 -4.02
N LEU A 168 15.63 1.98 -5.29
CA LEU A 168 16.67 1.79 -6.31
C LEU A 168 17.45 3.07 -6.62
N THR A 169 17.00 4.26 -6.21
CA THR A 169 17.80 5.48 -6.28
C THR A 169 19.04 5.42 -5.40
N ALA A 170 19.13 4.50 -4.43
CA ALA A 170 20.30 4.26 -3.60
C ALA A 170 21.56 3.91 -4.41
N PHE A 171 21.43 3.46 -5.64
CA PHE A 171 22.59 3.25 -6.53
C PHE A 171 23.31 4.55 -6.93
N TRP A 172 22.66 5.72 -6.79
CA TRP A 172 23.22 7.01 -7.18
C TRP A 172 23.25 8.04 -6.06
N ILE A 173 22.38 7.87 -5.07
CA ILE A 173 22.16 8.84 -4.00
C ILE A 173 22.40 8.14 -2.69
N GLU A 174 23.43 8.57 -1.98
CA GLU A 174 23.87 7.99 -0.71
C GLU A 174 22.75 8.07 0.35
N GLU A 175 22.02 9.21 0.41
CA GLU A 175 20.90 9.39 1.35
C GLU A 175 19.60 9.69 0.60
N ASN A 176 18.82 8.64 0.36
CA ASN A 176 17.55 8.69 -0.37
C ASN A 176 16.30 8.58 0.54
N THR A 177 16.47 8.57 1.86
CA THR A 177 15.37 8.47 2.84
C THR A 177 14.37 9.62 2.70
N ALA A 178 14.80 10.79 2.21
CA ALA A 178 13.93 11.92 1.93
C ALA A 178 12.80 11.55 0.94
N PHE A 179 13.09 10.74 -0.09
CA PHE A 179 12.06 10.30 -1.06
C PHE A 179 11.00 9.41 -0.42
N PHE A 180 11.40 8.55 0.53
CA PHE A 180 10.46 7.75 1.30
C PHE A 180 9.50 8.64 2.11
N TRP A 181 10.02 9.66 2.80
CA TRP A 181 9.19 10.57 3.58
C TRP A 181 8.27 11.42 2.70
N ILE A 182 8.78 11.97 1.61
CA ILE A 182 7.97 12.74 0.63
C ILE A 182 6.83 11.86 0.11
N TYR A 183 7.13 10.67 -0.37
CA TYR A 183 6.13 9.75 -0.88
C TYR A 183 5.07 9.38 0.18
N SER A 184 5.51 9.09 1.41
CA SER A 184 4.59 8.80 2.52
C SER A 184 3.64 9.97 2.80
N LYS A 185 4.11 11.21 2.72
CA LYS A 185 3.27 12.40 2.87
C LYS A 185 2.34 12.63 1.68
N LEU A 186 2.79 12.32 0.46
CA LEU A 186 1.95 12.40 -0.74
C LEU A 186 0.81 11.37 -0.71
N ILE A 187 1.05 10.14 -0.24
CA ILE A 187 -0.03 9.17 -0.01
C ILE A 187 -1.01 9.70 1.06
N PHE A 188 -0.49 10.20 2.17
CA PHE A 188 -1.32 10.70 3.27
C PHE A 188 -2.25 11.83 2.82
N THR A 189 -1.75 12.76 1.99
CA THR A 189 -2.50 13.92 1.48
C THR A 189 -3.24 13.61 0.18
N LEU A 190 -2.51 13.46 -0.92
CA LEU A 190 -3.07 13.29 -2.28
C LEU A 190 -3.58 11.87 -2.55
N GLY A 191 -3.18 10.90 -1.75
CA GLY A 191 -3.73 9.55 -1.78
C GLY A 191 -5.11 9.42 -1.15
N GLY A 192 -5.60 10.47 -0.48
CA GLY A 192 -6.91 10.46 0.16
C GLY A 192 -6.96 9.61 1.44
N MET A 193 -5.81 9.39 2.11
CA MET A 193 -5.74 8.52 3.27
C MET A 193 -6.53 9.09 4.46
N LEU A 194 -6.33 10.37 4.80
CA LEU A 194 -7.02 11.03 5.91
C LEU A 194 -8.38 11.61 5.49
N LEU A 195 -8.45 12.17 4.29
CA LEU A 195 -9.60 12.88 3.77
C LEU A 195 -9.93 12.34 2.38
N PRO A 196 -11.13 11.79 2.13
CA PRO A 196 -11.53 11.33 0.80
C PRO A 196 -11.40 12.43 -0.25
N LEU A 197 -10.94 12.09 -1.45
CA LEU A 197 -10.74 13.06 -2.54
C LEU A 197 -12.02 13.80 -2.91
N ASP A 198 -13.18 13.19 -2.67
CA ASP A 198 -14.48 13.80 -2.93
C ASP A 198 -14.73 15.09 -2.10
N MET A 199 -13.95 15.29 -1.03
CA MET A 199 -14.02 16.50 -0.18
C MET A 199 -13.01 17.57 -0.58
N PHE A 200 -12.14 17.30 -1.54
CA PHE A 200 -11.14 18.27 -2.02
C PHE A 200 -11.79 19.32 -2.94
N PRO A 201 -11.20 20.52 -3.05
CA PRO A 201 -11.55 21.46 -4.12
C PRO A 201 -11.37 20.80 -5.50
N GLN A 202 -12.18 21.17 -6.49
CA GLN A 202 -12.21 20.52 -7.81
C GLN A 202 -10.84 20.43 -8.49
N TRP A 203 -10.04 21.52 -8.40
CA TRP A 203 -8.70 21.53 -8.98
C TRP A 203 -7.78 20.49 -8.34
N LEU A 204 -7.86 20.31 -7.02
CA LEU A 204 -7.04 19.35 -6.28
C LEU A 204 -7.50 17.90 -6.52
N GLN A 205 -8.83 17.70 -6.68
CA GLN A 205 -9.35 16.40 -7.11
C GLN A 205 -8.77 15.98 -8.47
N GLY A 206 -8.71 16.92 -9.45
CA GLY A 206 -8.12 16.67 -10.76
C GLY A 206 -6.65 16.25 -10.66
N VAL A 207 -5.85 17.00 -9.90
CA VAL A 207 -4.44 16.68 -9.65
C VAL A 207 -4.29 15.31 -8.98
N SER A 208 -5.04 15.05 -7.91
CA SER A 208 -4.94 13.78 -7.16
C SER A 208 -5.32 12.57 -8.01
N ARG A 209 -6.37 12.69 -8.83
CA ARG A 209 -6.81 11.61 -9.74
C ARG A 209 -5.84 11.36 -10.90
N PHE A 210 -5.03 12.35 -11.27
CA PHE A 210 -3.97 12.18 -12.27
C PHE A 210 -2.74 11.49 -11.68
N LEU A 211 -2.52 11.52 -10.37
CA LEU A 211 -1.35 10.96 -9.71
C LEU A 211 -1.58 9.51 -9.23
N PRO A 212 -0.52 8.68 -9.15
CA PRO A 212 -0.64 7.28 -8.76
C PRO A 212 -1.12 7.08 -7.31
N PHE A 213 -0.96 8.10 -6.46
CA PHE A 213 -1.19 8.01 -5.01
C PHE A 213 -2.65 7.68 -4.66
N ALA A 214 -3.61 8.27 -5.38
CA ALA A 214 -5.04 8.00 -5.22
C ALA A 214 -5.40 6.52 -5.51
N TYR A 215 -4.68 5.89 -6.40
CA TYR A 215 -4.92 4.50 -6.79
C TYR A 215 -4.30 3.49 -5.82
N VAL A 216 -3.46 3.94 -4.89
CA VAL A 216 -2.93 3.11 -3.81
C VAL A 216 -3.95 2.97 -2.67
N THR A 217 -4.54 4.07 -2.19
CA THR A 217 -5.37 4.09 -0.98
C THR A 217 -6.82 4.47 -1.23
N TYR A 218 -7.09 5.60 -1.92
CA TYR A 218 -8.45 6.09 -2.15
C TYR A 218 -9.30 5.10 -2.96
N THR A 219 -8.78 4.57 -4.07
CA THR A 219 -9.57 3.71 -4.96
C THR A 219 -10.10 2.45 -4.26
N PRO A 220 -9.30 1.59 -3.60
CA PRO A 220 -9.83 0.44 -2.89
C PRO A 220 -10.75 0.83 -1.72
N ALA A 221 -10.44 1.92 -0.99
CA ALA A 221 -11.25 2.36 0.12
C ALA A 221 -12.63 2.90 -0.34
N ARG A 222 -12.67 3.66 -1.43
CA ARG A 222 -13.91 4.17 -1.98
C ARG A 222 -14.79 3.06 -2.54
N LEU A 223 -14.18 2.05 -3.18
CA LEU A 223 -14.90 0.86 -3.65
C LEU A 223 -15.49 0.04 -2.50
N ALA A 224 -14.84 -0.01 -1.35
CA ALA A 224 -15.35 -0.74 -0.20
C ALA A 224 -16.64 -0.12 0.36
N VAL A 225 -16.74 1.22 0.39
CA VAL A 225 -17.86 1.93 1.02
C VAL A 225 -18.98 2.32 0.03
N ASP A 226 -18.67 2.42 -1.26
CA ASP A 226 -19.62 2.79 -2.30
C ASP A 226 -19.24 2.09 -3.61
N PHE A 227 -19.62 0.82 -3.71
CA PHE A 227 -19.26 -0.04 -4.84
C PHE A 227 -20.03 0.32 -6.11
N SER A 228 -19.29 0.39 -7.21
CA SER A 228 -19.86 0.44 -8.57
C SER A 228 -18.90 -0.27 -9.51
N ILE A 229 -19.44 -1.13 -10.39
CA ILE A 229 -18.63 -1.90 -11.35
C ILE A 229 -17.89 -0.97 -12.33
N GLY A 230 -18.48 0.17 -12.70
CA GLY A 230 -17.83 1.16 -13.54
C GLY A 230 -16.63 1.82 -12.85
N ARG A 231 -16.77 2.22 -11.57
CA ARG A 231 -15.65 2.74 -10.77
C ARG A 231 -14.57 1.70 -10.56
N PHE A 232 -14.95 0.43 -10.32
CA PHE A 232 -13.99 -0.64 -10.23
C PHE A 232 -13.21 -0.80 -11.53
N ALA A 233 -13.89 -0.95 -12.68
CA ALA A 233 -13.23 -1.16 -13.96
C ALA A 233 -12.27 -0.01 -14.30
N GLN A 234 -12.72 1.23 -14.17
CA GLN A 234 -11.89 2.42 -14.42
C GLN A 234 -10.69 2.47 -13.45
N GLY A 235 -10.93 2.35 -12.15
CA GLY A 235 -9.88 2.43 -11.13
C GLY A 235 -8.86 1.31 -11.28
N PHE A 236 -9.32 0.08 -11.54
CA PHE A 236 -8.45 -1.08 -11.69
C PHE A 236 -7.59 -1.01 -12.95
N LEU A 237 -8.15 -0.57 -14.08
CA LEU A 237 -7.37 -0.34 -15.31
C LEU A 237 -6.26 0.69 -15.11
N ILE A 238 -6.55 1.77 -14.39
CA ILE A 238 -5.55 2.80 -14.08
C ILE A 238 -4.49 2.25 -13.10
N GLN A 239 -4.91 1.45 -12.08
CA GLN A 239 -3.97 0.75 -11.20
C GLN A 239 -3.00 -0.11 -12.02
N LEU A 240 -3.50 -0.93 -12.97
CA LEU A 240 -2.67 -1.77 -13.83
C LEU A 240 -1.72 -0.95 -14.71
N ALA A 241 -2.18 0.17 -15.27
CA ALA A 241 -1.34 1.07 -16.07
C ALA A 241 -0.18 1.64 -15.23
N TYR A 242 -0.45 2.13 -14.01
CA TYR A 242 0.60 2.62 -13.11
C TYR A 242 1.53 1.51 -12.63
N ILE A 243 1.02 0.31 -12.32
CA ILE A 243 1.86 -0.85 -11.97
C ILE A 243 2.83 -1.14 -13.12
N GLY A 244 2.35 -1.19 -14.36
CA GLY A 244 3.20 -1.40 -15.54
C GLY A 244 4.27 -0.31 -15.70
N ALA A 245 3.90 0.96 -15.52
CA ALA A 245 4.84 2.08 -15.57
C ALA A 245 5.92 1.97 -14.48
N PHE A 246 5.56 1.68 -13.23
CA PHE A 246 6.54 1.57 -12.14
C PHE A 246 7.36 0.29 -12.19
N ILE A 247 6.85 -0.80 -12.77
CA ILE A 247 7.67 -1.99 -13.12
C ILE A 247 8.76 -1.57 -14.12
N LEU A 248 8.39 -0.85 -15.18
CA LEU A 248 9.35 -0.39 -16.19
C LEU A 248 10.41 0.52 -15.57
N ILE A 249 10.01 1.50 -14.74
CA ILE A 249 10.93 2.40 -14.03
C ILE A 249 11.88 1.58 -13.14
N SER A 250 11.35 0.64 -12.36
CA SER A 250 12.16 -0.25 -11.49
C SER A 250 13.19 -1.05 -12.30
N VAL A 251 12.79 -1.61 -13.44
CA VAL A 251 13.70 -2.37 -14.30
C VAL A 251 14.79 -1.48 -14.90
N ILE A 252 14.44 -0.26 -15.34
CA ILE A 252 15.40 0.70 -15.88
C ILE A 252 16.39 1.13 -14.80
N PHE A 253 15.91 1.50 -13.62
CA PHE A 253 16.74 1.93 -12.49
C PHE A 253 17.68 0.80 -12.05
N TYR A 254 17.14 -0.40 -11.88
CA TYR A 254 17.95 -1.56 -11.52
C TYR A 254 19.04 -1.86 -12.54
N ARG A 255 18.69 -1.92 -13.84
CA ARG A 255 19.69 -2.22 -14.90
C ARG A 255 20.79 -1.16 -15.00
N ARG A 256 20.44 0.12 -14.81
CA ARG A 256 21.43 1.21 -14.80
C ARG A 256 22.26 1.23 -13.51
N GLY A 257 21.61 1.01 -12.37
CA GLY A 257 22.27 1.01 -11.06
C GLY A 257 23.33 -0.10 -10.91
N VAL A 258 22.99 -1.32 -11.33
CA VAL A 258 23.93 -2.45 -11.29
C VAL A 258 25.21 -2.20 -12.10
N ARG A 259 25.10 -1.48 -13.24
CA ARG A 259 26.30 -1.13 -14.04
C ARG A 259 27.25 -0.20 -13.26
N ASN A 260 26.72 0.70 -12.44
CA ASN A 260 27.54 1.60 -11.63
C ASN A 260 28.29 0.85 -10.51
N VAL A 261 27.67 -0.16 -9.92
CA VAL A 261 28.31 -0.98 -8.87
C VAL A 261 29.51 -1.75 -9.42
N ASN A 262 29.39 -2.32 -10.62
CA ASN A 262 30.49 -3.06 -11.27
C ASN A 262 31.70 -2.15 -11.62
N VAL A 263 31.50 -0.85 -11.81
CA VAL A 263 32.58 0.11 -12.12
C VAL A 263 33.36 0.49 -10.85
N ASN A 264 32.70 0.50 -9.69
CA ASN A 264 33.32 0.95 -8.43
C ASN A 264 33.88 -0.21 -7.59
N GLY A 265 33.65 -1.45 -7.96
CA GLY A 265 34.03 -2.65 -7.19
C GLY A 265 34.91 -3.64 -7.97
N GLY A 266 35.44 -3.22 -9.13
CA GLY A 266 36.39 -4.02 -9.94
C GLY A 266 37.77 -3.49 -9.90
#